data_9286e2c2e11d235f48d96c783981c13b
#
_entry.id   9286e2c2e11d235f48d96c783981c13b
#
_cell.length_a   1.000
_cell.length_b   1.000
_cell.length_c   1.000
_cell.angle_alpha   90.00
_cell.angle_beta   90.00
_cell.angle_gamma   90.00
#
_symmetry.space_group_name_H-M   'P 1'
#
loop_
_entity.id
_entity.type
_entity.pdbx_description
1 polymer ?
#
loop_
_entity_poly.entity_id
_entity_poly.type
_entity_poly.pdbx_seq_one_letter_code
_entity_poly.pdbx_strand_id
1 'polypeptide(L)'
;MSGELRIEEIPLGGPGLAAFVQFPWRLYRGDPCWTPPLNGDLLGNRLLGLKGLLTAKHPYHRHADVTHFLARQGRQAVGRISAAINRQFNEHHHTSLGFFGFFETINDYEVACVLLDHARDWVKERGMTALRGPGEYSNATHERQAILIDGFRYAPTTDLTHNPPYYSDFLERYGFQKVKDYDAYLFDRNGTNISLVARLAQRVKRSLKVETRALNFKDLKAEVRLIIEIYNAAWAQNWGFLPIAAEEGDAIADSLRLVIDPGLVRFAFIDGKPIAVMGVIPDPN
;
A
#
# COMPACT_ATOMS: atom_id res chain seq x y z
N MET A 1 31.51 6.94 -14.48
CA MET A 1 31.20 8.38 -14.42
C MET A 1 30.71 8.66 -13.01
N SER A 2 31.59 9.09 -12.12
CA SER A 2 31.28 9.41 -10.72
C SER A 2 30.77 10.85 -10.65
N GLY A 3 29.48 11.04 -10.80
CA GLY A 3 28.83 12.29 -10.41
C GLY A 3 28.63 12.32 -8.90
N GLU A 4 28.74 13.48 -8.28
CA GLU A 4 28.41 13.69 -6.86
C GLU A 4 26.97 13.25 -6.58
N LEU A 5 26.77 12.51 -5.49
CA LEU A 5 25.45 12.10 -5.03
C LEU A 5 24.72 13.33 -4.45
N ARG A 6 23.54 13.61 -4.96
CA ARG A 6 22.69 14.73 -4.53
C ARG A 6 21.28 14.26 -4.25
N ILE A 7 20.65 14.82 -3.23
CA ILE A 7 19.26 14.58 -2.91
C ILE A 7 18.42 15.79 -3.32
N GLU A 8 17.37 15.51 -4.06
CA GLU A 8 16.34 16.47 -4.45
C GLU A 8 15.11 16.19 -3.60
N GLU A 9 14.71 17.16 -2.76
CA GLU A 9 13.44 17.09 -2.06
C GLU A 9 12.30 17.51 -3.00
N ILE A 10 11.27 16.66 -3.09
CA ILE A 10 10.13 16.86 -3.96
C ILE A 10 8.89 17.01 -3.09
N PRO A 11 8.34 18.22 -2.95
CA PRO A 11 7.11 18.43 -2.21
C PRO A 11 5.92 17.74 -2.91
N LEU A 12 4.87 17.50 -2.16
CA LEU A 12 3.64 16.89 -2.66
C LEU A 12 3.11 17.65 -3.88
N GLY A 13 2.89 16.94 -4.98
CA GLY A 13 2.46 17.55 -6.25
C GLY A 13 3.49 18.44 -6.94
N GLY A 14 4.73 18.49 -6.43
CA GLY A 14 5.79 19.37 -6.93
C GLY A 14 6.45 18.89 -8.24
N PRO A 15 7.26 19.77 -8.84
CA PRO A 15 8.10 19.39 -9.97
C PRO A 15 9.06 18.27 -9.54
N GLY A 16 9.39 17.35 -10.44
CA GLY A 16 10.21 16.17 -10.12
C GLY A 16 9.42 14.91 -9.77
N LEU A 17 8.15 15.02 -9.42
CA LEU A 17 7.32 13.87 -9.04
C LEU A 17 7.23 12.82 -10.17
N ALA A 18 7.21 13.25 -11.42
CA ALA A 18 7.24 12.33 -12.55
C ALA A 18 8.51 11.47 -12.58
N ALA A 19 9.68 12.08 -12.29
CA ALA A 19 10.94 11.35 -12.21
C ALA A 19 10.98 10.39 -11.01
N PHE A 20 10.39 10.80 -9.89
CA PHE A 20 10.21 9.97 -8.71
C PHE A 20 9.38 8.72 -9.03
N VAL A 21 8.23 8.89 -9.69
CA VAL A 21 7.34 7.78 -10.08
C VAL A 21 7.98 6.88 -11.14
N GLN A 22 8.71 7.45 -12.09
CA GLN A 22 9.32 6.70 -13.19
C GLN A 22 10.61 5.94 -12.79
N PHE A 23 11.20 6.21 -11.64
CA PHE A 23 12.46 5.57 -11.23
C PHE A 23 12.40 4.04 -11.21
N PRO A 24 11.37 3.36 -10.67
CA PRO A 24 11.29 1.90 -10.65
C PRO A 24 11.27 1.26 -12.04
N TRP A 25 10.64 1.91 -13.02
CA TRP A 25 10.64 1.42 -14.40
C TRP A 25 12.04 1.21 -15.00
N ARG A 26 12.99 1.98 -14.50
CA ARG A 26 14.38 1.83 -14.88
C ARG A 26 15.12 0.84 -13.99
N LEU A 27 14.86 0.87 -12.68
CA LEU A 27 15.47 -0.03 -11.70
C LEU A 27 15.17 -1.48 -12.05
N TYR A 28 13.91 -1.79 -12.32
CA TYR A 28 13.44 -3.15 -12.60
C TYR A 28 13.44 -3.52 -14.07
N ARG A 29 14.12 -2.74 -14.92
CA ARG A 29 14.19 -3.06 -16.36
C ARG A 29 14.77 -4.46 -16.60
N GLY A 30 13.96 -5.36 -17.16
CA GLY A 30 14.33 -6.75 -17.44
C GLY A 30 14.09 -7.72 -16.28
N ASP A 31 13.51 -7.27 -15.18
CA ASP A 31 13.01 -8.14 -14.12
C ASP A 31 11.65 -8.73 -14.55
N PRO A 32 11.56 -10.06 -14.79
CA PRO A 32 10.33 -10.70 -15.24
C PRO A 32 9.24 -10.76 -14.16
N CYS A 33 9.62 -10.55 -12.90
CA CYS A 33 8.70 -10.59 -11.77
C CYS A 33 8.20 -9.21 -11.35
N TRP A 34 8.73 -8.12 -11.92
CA TRP A 34 8.28 -6.81 -11.54
C TRP A 34 6.97 -6.41 -12.21
N THR A 35 6.00 -6.05 -11.40
CA THR A 35 4.71 -5.53 -11.84
C THR A 35 4.63 -4.03 -11.55
N PRO A 36 4.54 -3.16 -12.57
CA PRO A 36 4.49 -1.73 -12.36
C PRO A 36 3.16 -1.29 -11.72
N PRO A 37 3.18 -0.26 -10.82
CA PRO A 37 1.96 0.34 -10.33
C PRO A 37 1.22 1.10 -11.43
N LEU A 38 -0.09 1.26 -11.28
CA LEU A 38 -0.87 2.11 -12.17
C LEU A 38 -0.52 3.58 -11.92
N ASN A 39 0.04 4.25 -12.90
CA ASN A 39 0.42 5.67 -12.78
C ASN A 39 -0.76 6.57 -12.40
N GLY A 40 -1.98 6.20 -12.80
CA GLY A 40 -3.20 6.92 -12.46
C GLY A 40 -3.49 6.94 -10.96
N ASP A 41 -3.18 5.87 -10.24
CA ASP A 41 -3.38 5.78 -8.80
C ASP A 41 -2.36 6.66 -8.04
N LEU A 42 -1.17 6.82 -8.60
CA LEU A 42 -0.12 7.65 -7.99
C LEU A 42 -0.27 9.14 -8.36
N LEU A 43 -0.37 9.45 -9.66
CA LEU A 43 -0.34 10.82 -10.17
C LEU A 43 -1.73 11.44 -10.40
N GLY A 44 -2.77 10.62 -10.28
CA GLY A 44 -4.13 11.00 -10.62
C GLY A 44 -4.39 10.94 -12.14
N ASN A 45 -5.67 10.85 -12.47
CA ASN A 45 -6.14 10.94 -13.84
C ASN A 45 -7.48 11.69 -13.84
N ARG A 46 -7.49 12.91 -14.36
CA ARG A 46 -8.69 13.75 -14.38
C ARG A 46 -9.84 13.16 -15.20
N LEU A 47 -9.54 12.46 -16.28
CA LEU A 47 -10.55 11.85 -17.16
C LEU A 47 -11.24 10.66 -16.48
N LEU A 48 -10.51 9.94 -15.63
CA LEU A 48 -11.01 8.79 -14.88
C LEU A 48 -11.49 9.18 -13.47
N GLY A 49 -11.36 10.44 -13.07
CA GLY A 49 -11.76 10.92 -11.75
C GLY A 49 -10.77 10.56 -10.63
N LEU A 50 -9.62 9.97 -10.96
CA LEU A 50 -8.61 9.54 -9.97
C LEU A 50 -7.88 10.73 -9.38
N LYS A 51 -7.81 10.79 -8.05
CA LYS A 51 -7.17 11.90 -7.32
C LYS A 51 -5.65 11.79 -7.24
N GLY A 52 -5.12 10.57 -7.32
CA GLY A 52 -3.70 10.25 -7.25
C GLY A 52 -3.10 10.44 -5.86
N LEU A 53 -2.53 9.37 -5.32
CA LEU A 53 -1.97 9.33 -3.95
C LEU A 53 -0.88 10.40 -3.72
N LEU A 54 -0.07 10.70 -4.73
CA LEU A 54 1.03 11.66 -4.65
C LEU A 54 0.62 13.10 -4.99
N THR A 55 -0.69 13.40 -4.96
CA THR A 55 -1.21 14.74 -5.22
C THR A 55 -1.91 15.31 -3.99
N ALA A 56 -1.87 16.62 -3.80
CA ALA A 56 -2.54 17.29 -2.70
C ALA A 56 -4.06 17.11 -2.68
N LYS A 57 -4.65 16.56 -3.75
CA LYS A 57 -6.09 16.29 -3.84
C LYS A 57 -6.51 15.00 -3.16
N HIS A 58 -5.56 14.11 -2.87
CA HIS A 58 -5.88 12.84 -2.20
C HIS A 58 -6.28 13.08 -0.75
N PRO A 59 -7.37 12.44 -0.23
CA PRO A 59 -7.88 12.68 1.12
C PRO A 59 -6.86 12.40 2.23
N TYR A 60 -5.96 11.44 2.03
CA TYR A 60 -4.89 11.10 2.96
C TYR A 60 -4.11 12.31 3.48
N HIS A 61 -3.85 13.31 2.62
CA HIS A 61 -3.05 14.49 2.98
C HIS A 61 -3.79 15.49 3.88
N ARG A 62 -5.05 15.25 4.25
CA ARG A 62 -5.77 16.05 5.25
C ARG A 62 -5.27 15.77 6.68
N HIS A 63 -4.76 14.55 6.92
CA HIS A 63 -4.30 14.11 8.23
C HIS A 63 -2.83 13.65 8.24
N ALA A 64 -2.13 13.79 7.13
CA ALA A 64 -0.73 13.41 7.01
C ALA A 64 0.10 14.51 6.35
N ASP A 65 1.33 14.67 6.84
CA ASP A 65 2.38 15.46 6.21
C ASP A 65 3.32 14.50 5.48
N VAL A 66 3.68 14.82 4.24
CA VAL A 66 4.53 13.95 3.40
C VAL A 66 5.55 14.78 2.62
N THR A 67 6.69 14.17 2.36
CA THR A 67 7.67 14.64 1.37
C THR A 67 8.30 13.46 0.65
N HIS A 68 8.99 13.73 -0.45
CA HIS A 68 9.65 12.71 -1.25
C HIS A 68 11.08 13.17 -1.53
N PHE A 69 12.00 12.22 -1.59
CA PHE A 69 13.39 12.45 -1.90
C PHE A 69 13.81 11.59 -3.08
N LEU A 70 14.51 12.21 -4.03
CA LEU A 70 15.08 11.55 -5.20
C LEU A 70 16.60 11.70 -5.17
N ALA A 71 17.30 10.58 -5.06
CA ALA A 71 18.76 10.55 -5.14
C ALA A 71 19.21 10.57 -6.60
N ARG A 72 20.19 11.42 -6.92
CA ARG A 72 20.79 11.54 -8.24
C ARG A 72 22.31 11.46 -8.19
N GLN A 73 22.87 10.75 -9.15
CA GLN A 73 24.30 10.86 -9.50
C GLN A 73 24.43 11.53 -10.86
N GLY A 74 24.90 12.76 -10.87
CA GLY A 74 24.84 13.62 -12.05
C GLY A 74 23.39 13.87 -12.49
N ARG A 75 23.04 13.44 -13.73
CA ARG A 75 21.65 13.55 -14.24
C ARG A 75 20.78 12.32 -13.97
N GLN A 76 21.37 11.25 -13.47
CA GLN A 76 20.69 9.97 -13.32
C GLN A 76 20.09 9.84 -11.93
N ALA A 77 18.79 9.52 -11.83
CA ALA A 77 18.19 9.12 -10.57
C ALA A 77 18.73 7.73 -10.18
N VAL A 78 19.14 7.54 -8.94
CA VAL A 78 19.74 6.30 -8.42
C VAL A 78 18.99 5.73 -7.24
N GLY A 79 18.03 6.46 -6.69
CA GLY A 79 17.13 5.99 -5.64
C GLY A 79 16.05 6.99 -5.32
N ARG A 80 15.03 6.54 -4.60
CA ARG A 80 13.92 7.36 -4.11
C ARG A 80 13.44 6.88 -2.75
N ILE A 81 12.84 7.76 -1.97
CA ILE A 81 12.16 7.45 -0.71
C ILE A 81 11.10 8.53 -0.43
N SER A 82 10.04 8.19 0.26
CA SER A 82 9.13 9.15 0.87
C SER A 82 9.30 9.16 2.38
N ALA A 83 9.00 10.30 3.02
CA ALA A 83 8.79 10.40 4.45
C ALA A 83 7.38 10.90 4.72
N ALA A 84 6.74 10.36 5.74
CA ALA A 84 5.37 10.71 6.10
C ALA A 84 5.18 10.73 7.62
N ILE A 85 4.28 11.61 8.07
CA ILE A 85 3.77 11.64 9.45
C ILE A 85 2.25 11.60 9.34
N ASN A 86 1.65 10.51 9.79
CA ASN A 86 0.21 10.40 9.86
C ASN A 86 -0.24 10.77 11.26
N ARG A 87 -0.83 11.98 11.40
CA ARG A 87 -1.28 12.52 12.70
C ARG A 87 -2.38 11.67 13.31
N GLN A 88 -3.33 11.22 12.50
CA GLN A 88 -4.43 10.37 12.96
C GLN A 88 -3.93 9.01 13.47
N PHE A 89 -2.91 8.44 12.80
CA PHE A 89 -2.26 7.22 13.28
C PHE A 89 -1.62 7.42 14.65
N ASN A 90 -0.85 8.50 14.80
CA ASN A 90 -0.15 8.80 16.05
C ASN A 90 -1.10 9.09 17.21
N GLU A 91 -2.22 9.78 16.94
CA GLU A 91 -3.28 9.98 17.93
C GLU A 91 -3.95 8.66 18.31
N HIS A 92 -4.34 7.84 17.34
CA HIS A 92 -5.03 6.57 17.56
C HIS A 92 -4.19 5.57 18.36
N HIS A 93 -2.89 5.51 18.08
CA HIS A 93 -1.96 4.57 18.73
C HIS A 93 -1.16 5.18 19.89
N HIS A 94 -1.36 6.46 20.21
CA HIS A 94 -0.59 7.18 21.24
C HIS A 94 0.92 7.08 21.03
N THR A 95 1.36 7.30 19.79
CA THR A 95 2.76 7.19 19.36
C THR A 95 3.30 8.48 18.75
N SER A 96 4.62 8.53 18.56
CA SER A 96 5.30 9.59 17.81
C SER A 96 6.13 8.96 16.69
N LEU A 97 5.45 8.27 15.79
CA LEU A 97 6.05 7.56 14.66
C LEU A 97 6.06 8.41 13.40
N GLY A 98 7.21 8.47 12.73
CA GLY A 98 7.32 8.79 11.33
C GLY A 98 7.31 7.52 10.48
N PHE A 99 6.98 7.66 9.23
CA PHE A 99 6.95 6.56 8.27
C PHE A 99 7.85 6.87 7.09
N PHE A 100 8.45 5.82 6.48
CA PHE A 100 9.07 5.93 5.18
C PHE A 100 8.48 4.91 4.22
N GLY A 101 8.50 5.25 2.93
CA GLY A 101 7.97 4.38 1.91
C GLY A 101 8.48 4.74 0.53
N PHE A 102 7.94 4.13 -0.52
CA PHE A 102 8.45 4.28 -1.88
C PHE A 102 9.97 4.08 -1.95
N PHE A 103 10.52 3.30 -1.00
CA PHE A 103 11.96 3.07 -0.90
C PHE A 103 12.43 2.19 -2.05
N GLU A 104 13.21 2.80 -2.93
CA GLU A 104 13.81 2.13 -4.07
C GLU A 104 15.21 2.68 -4.29
N THR A 105 16.19 1.80 -4.47
CA THR A 105 17.57 2.20 -4.72
C THR A 105 18.28 1.19 -5.62
N ILE A 106 19.28 1.65 -6.36
CA ILE A 106 20.24 0.74 -7.00
C ILE A 106 21.00 -0.05 -5.93
N ASN A 107 21.70 -1.12 -6.31
CA ASN A 107 22.51 -1.90 -5.38
C ASN A 107 23.77 -1.12 -4.95
N ASP A 108 23.53 -0.08 -4.17
CA ASP A 108 24.55 0.80 -3.60
C ASP A 108 24.09 1.24 -2.19
N TYR A 109 24.79 0.74 -1.17
CA TYR A 109 24.43 1.00 0.23
C TYR A 109 24.59 2.47 0.63
N GLU A 110 25.52 3.20 0.04
CA GLU A 110 25.70 4.63 0.32
C GLU A 110 24.47 5.42 -0.13
N VAL A 111 23.93 5.12 -1.31
CA VAL A 111 22.68 5.72 -1.80
C VAL A 111 21.52 5.40 -0.84
N ALA A 112 21.42 4.15 -0.37
CA ALA A 112 20.40 3.76 0.59
C ALA A 112 20.52 4.54 1.90
N CYS A 113 21.73 4.66 2.46
CA CYS A 113 21.98 5.40 3.71
C CYS A 113 21.56 6.86 3.58
N VAL A 114 21.97 7.54 2.53
CA VAL A 114 21.66 8.97 2.34
C VAL A 114 20.16 9.19 2.21
N LEU A 115 19.43 8.32 1.51
CA LEU A 115 17.97 8.38 1.42
C LEU A 115 17.29 8.17 2.78
N LEU A 116 17.73 7.16 3.54
CA LEU A 116 17.19 6.85 4.87
C LEU A 116 17.50 7.95 5.87
N ASP A 117 18.69 8.56 5.80
CA ASP A 117 19.06 9.71 6.61
C ASP A 117 18.11 10.89 6.39
N HIS A 118 17.83 11.24 5.11
CA HIS A 118 16.90 12.33 4.81
C HIS A 118 15.48 12.04 5.32
N ALA A 119 14.98 10.82 5.15
CA ALA A 119 13.67 10.44 5.67
C ALA A 119 13.63 10.50 7.21
N ARG A 120 14.66 9.96 7.88
CA ARG A 120 14.80 9.99 9.35
C ARG A 120 14.85 11.42 9.87
N ASP A 121 15.70 12.25 9.30
CA ASP A 121 15.94 13.60 9.77
C ASP A 121 14.69 14.46 9.55
N TRP A 122 14.00 14.31 8.42
CA TRP A 122 12.75 15.00 8.13
C TRP A 122 11.66 14.72 9.17
N VAL A 123 11.47 13.45 9.58
CA VAL A 123 10.47 13.09 10.60
C VAL A 123 10.94 13.50 12.00
N LYS A 124 12.24 13.40 12.30
CA LYS A 124 12.83 13.80 13.57
C LYS A 124 12.70 15.31 13.83
N GLU A 125 12.95 16.14 12.82
CA GLU A 125 12.76 17.60 12.88
C GLU A 125 11.32 18.00 13.22
N ARG A 126 10.36 17.10 12.93
CA ARG A 126 8.91 17.28 13.21
C ARG A 126 8.45 16.58 14.49
N GLY A 127 9.42 16.21 15.36
CA GLY A 127 9.14 15.66 16.69
C GLY A 127 8.87 14.16 16.74
N MET A 128 9.11 13.42 15.67
CA MET A 128 8.95 11.97 15.71
C MET A 128 10.16 11.30 16.37
N THR A 129 9.92 10.26 17.15
CA THR A 129 10.94 9.56 17.95
C THR A 129 11.40 8.24 17.32
N ALA A 130 10.65 7.75 16.34
CA ALA A 130 10.99 6.54 15.60
C ALA A 130 10.54 6.64 14.15
N LEU A 131 11.18 5.85 13.28
CA LEU A 131 10.87 5.74 11.85
C LEU A 131 10.48 4.29 11.55
N ARG A 132 9.33 4.08 10.88
CA ARG A 132 8.80 2.77 10.50
C ARG A 132 8.57 2.69 9.00
N GLY A 133 8.85 1.53 8.43
CA GLY A 133 8.65 1.25 7.02
C GLY A 133 9.35 -0.05 6.58
N PRO A 134 9.47 -0.24 5.27
CA PRO A 134 8.83 0.57 4.23
C PRO A 134 7.34 0.29 4.08
N GLY A 135 6.64 1.29 3.58
CA GLY A 135 5.28 1.20 3.08
C GLY A 135 5.15 2.27 2.01
N GLU A 136 3.99 2.51 1.42
CA GLU A 136 3.89 3.70 0.56
C GLU A 136 3.71 4.93 1.46
N TYR A 137 2.73 4.92 2.38
CA TYR A 137 2.63 5.92 3.44
C TYR A 137 2.22 5.31 4.78
N SER A 138 1.04 4.69 4.88
CA SER A 138 0.55 4.06 6.10
C SER A 138 -0.44 2.95 5.79
N ASN A 139 -0.74 2.10 6.75
CA ASN A 139 -1.61 0.92 6.57
C ASN A 139 -3.05 1.23 6.09
N ALA A 140 -3.46 2.51 6.10
CA ALA A 140 -4.82 2.89 5.74
C ALA A 140 -5.04 3.06 4.23
N THR A 141 -4.01 3.02 3.41
CA THR A 141 -4.09 3.35 2.00
C THR A 141 -4.04 2.14 1.05
N HIS A 142 -4.14 0.91 1.55
CA HIS A 142 -4.04 -0.34 0.76
C HIS A 142 -2.75 -0.45 -0.07
N GLU A 143 -1.66 0.03 0.48
CA GLU A 143 -0.39 0.18 -0.20
C GLU A 143 0.52 -1.01 0.04
N ARG A 144 1.48 -1.13 -0.87
CA ARG A 144 2.60 -2.05 -0.73
C ARG A 144 3.32 -1.79 0.58
N GLN A 145 3.40 -2.80 1.42
CA GLN A 145 4.01 -2.70 2.73
C GLN A 145 5.08 -3.76 2.93
N ALA A 146 6.04 -3.44 3.81
CA ALA A 146 7.20 -4.27 4.10
C ALA A 146 8.14 -4.44 2.90
N ILE A 147 9.14 -5.29 3.06
CA ILE A 147 10.01 -5.75 1.99
C ILE A 147 9.79 -7.24 1.74
N LEU A 148 9.92 -7.64 0.50
CA LEU A 148 9.95 -9.05 0.13
C LEU A 148 11.25 -9.67 0.64
N ILE A 149 11.15 -10.75 1.42
CA ILE A 149 12.29 -11.52 1.95
C ILE A 149 12.33 -12.95 1.43
N ASP A 150 11.21 -13.43 0.89
CA ASP A 150 11.10 -14.74 0.25
C ASP A 150 10.07 -14.68 -0.88
N GLY A 151 10.14 -15.60 -1.82
CA GLY A 151 9.21 -15.65 -2.95
C GLY A 151 9.60 -14.79 -4.15
N PHE A 152 10.83 -14.34 -4.29
CA PHE A 152 11.35 -13.49 -5.38
C PHE A 152 11.09 -14.02 -6.81
N ARG A 153 10.79 -15.31 -6.95
CA ARG A 153 10.49 -15.96 -8.23
C ARG A 153 9.03 -15.80 -8.68
N TYR A 154 8.18 -15.25 -7.82
CA TYR A 154 6.77 -15.03 -8.13
C TYR A 154 6.55 -13.56 -8.49
N ALA A 155 5.87 -13.32 -9.61
CA ALA A 155 5.38 -11.99 -9.92
C ALA A 155 4.30 -11.61 -8.88
N PRO A 156 4.42 -10.44 -8.23
CA PRO A 156 3.39 -9.99 -7.31
C PRO A 156 2.11 -9.66 -8.08
N THR A 157 0.97 -9.99 -7.49
CA THR A 157 -0.31 -9.43 -7.90
C THR A 157 -0.44 -7.99 -7.41
N THR A 158 -1.51 -7.31 -7.80
CA THR A 158 -1.81 -5.93 -7.36
C THR A 158 -1.59 -5.77 -5.85
N ASP A 159 -0.94 -4.67 -5.46
CA ASP A 159 -0.66 -4.25 -4.08
C ASP A 159 0.28 -5.16 -3.26
N LEU A 160 0.82 -6.22 -3.85
CA LEU A 160 1.89 -6.99 -3.20
C LEU A 160 3.27 -6.34 -3.44
N THR A 161 4.12 -6.44 -2.45
CA THR A 161 5.48 -5.89 -2.48
C THR A 161 6.39 -6.72 -3.37
N HIS A 162 7.21 -6.03 -4.17
CA HIS A 162 8.35 -6.58 -4.89
C HIS A 162 9.55 -5.66 -4.70
N ASN A 163 10.71 -6.23 -4.45
CA ASN A 163 11.97 -5.51 -4.33
C ASN A 163 13.17 -6.43 -4.59
N PRO A 164 14.35 -5.85 -4.88
CA PRO A 164 15.59 -6.62 -4.95
C PRO A 164 15.96 -7.27 -3.61
N PRO A 165 16.63 -8.44 -3.61
CA PRO A 165 16.99 -9.14 -2.37
C PRO A 165 17.89 -8.36 -1.42
N TYR A 166 18.71 -7.43 -1.92
CA TYR A 166 19.65 -6.66 -1.10
C TYR A 166 19.01 -5.62 -0.18
N TYR A 167 17.68 -5.37 -0.29
CA TYR A 167 17.02 -4.38 0.58
C TYR A 167 17.00 -4.81 2.05
N SER A 168 16.84 -6.09 2.35
CA SER A 168 16.90 -6.59 3.73
C SER A 168 18.24 -6.27 4.38
N ASP A 169 19.35 -6.62 3.69
CA ASP A 169 20.70 -6.32 4.17
C ASP A 169 20.91 -4.81 4.38
N PHE A 170 20.43 -3.97 3.45
CA PHE A 170 20.60 -2.53 3.57
C PHE A 170 19.85 -1.95 4.78
N LEU A 171 18.63 -2.37 5.01
CA LEU A 171 17.84 -1.89 6.14
C LEU A 171 18.39 -2.40 7.48
N GLU A 172 18.79 -3.66 7.56
CA GLU A 172 19.39 -4.23 8.77
C GLU A 172 20.73 -3.55 9.10
N ARG A 173 21.61 -3.36 8.11
CA ARG A 173 22.89 -2.66 8.27
C ARG A 173 22.70 -1.20 8.68
N TYR A 174 21.65 -0.54 8.22
CA TYR A 174 21.31 0.81 8.64
C TYR A 174 20.84 0.89 10.10
N GLY A 175 20.41 -0.23 10.69
CA GLY A 175 19.99 -0.35 12.08
C GLY A 175 18.49 -0.55 12.29
N PHE A 176 17.72 -0.81 11.24
CA PHE A 176 16.32 -1.17 11.39
C PHE A 176 16.19 -2.56 12.01
N GLN A 177 15.14 -2.73 12.81
CA GLN A 177 14.76 -4.01 13.39
C GLN A 177 13.39 -4.43 12.87
N LYS A 178 13.25 -5.72 12.56
CA LYS A 178 11.99 -6.31 12.11
C LYS A 178 10.93 -6.18 13.21
N VAL A 179 9.75 -5.69 12.86
CA VAL A 179 8.63 -5.51 13.79
C VAL A 179 7.42 -6.37 13.43
N LYS A 180 7.30 -6.80 12.17
CA LYS A 180 6.16 -7.61 11.71
C LYS A 180 6.52 -8.40 10.45
N ASP A 181 5.95 -9.62 10.33
CA ASP A 181 5.91 -10.39 9.10
C ASP A 181 4.52 -10.33 8.48
N TYR A 182 4.47 -10.35 7.16
CA TYR A 182 3.26 -10.49 6.36
C TYR A 182 3.44 -11.68 5.42
N ASP A 183 2.48 -12.60 5.46
CA ASP A 183 2.47 -13.78 4.59
C ASP A 183 1.50 -13.59 3.43
N ALA A 184 1.98 -13.78 2.20
CA ALA A 184 1.14 -13.90 1.02
C ALA A 184 0.94 -15.39 0.69
N TYR A 185 -0.30 -15.77 0.42
CA TYR A 185 -0.65 -17.16 0.13
C TYR A 185 -1.06 -17.34 -1.32
N LEU A 186 -0.40 -18.27 -2.01
CA LEU A 186 -0.85 -18.71 -3.33
C LEU A 186 -1.90 -19.82 -3.16
N PHE A 187 -3.10 -19.55 -3.65
CA PHE A 187 -4.17 -20.52 -3.71
C PHE A 187 -4.23 -21.16 -5.11
N ASP A 188 -3.97 -22.45 -5.18
CA ASP A 188 -4.18 -23.24 -6.40
C ASP A 188 -5.42 -24.12 -6.28
N ARG A 189 -6.34 -23.93 -7.23
CA ARG A 189 -7.57 -24.73 -7.30
C ARG A 189 -7.32 -26.22 -7.36
N ASN A 190 -6.26 -26.67 -8.02
CA ASN A 190 -5.95 -28.08 -8.19
C ASN A 190 -5.33 -28.70 -6.93
N GLY A 191 -4.63 -27.91 -6.12
CA GLY A 191 -3.97 -28.33 -4.86
C GLY A 191 -4.87 -28.21 -3.64
N THR A 192 -6.03 -27.58 -3.73
CA THR A 192 -6.90 -27.30 -2.57
C THR A 192 -8.12 -28.20 -2.54
N ASN A 193 -8.41 -28.76 -1.36
CA ASN A 193 -9.62 -29.56 -1.17
C ASN A 193 -10.90 -28.69 -1.10
N ILE A 194 -11.30 -28.16 -2.25
CA ILE A 194 -12.46 -27.27 -2.39
C ILE A 194 -13.74 -27.93 -1.86
N SER A 195 -13.89 -29.25 -1.99
CA SER A 195 -15.08 -29.96 -1.53
C SER A 195 -15.23 -29.94 0.00
N LEU A 196 -14.11 -29.94 0.74
CA LEU A 196 -14.14 -29.79 2.20
C LEU A 196 -14.57 -28.36 2.58
N VAL A 197 -13.96 -27.34 1.96
CA VAL A 197 -14.29 -25.94 2.20
C VAL A 197 -15.78 -25.68 1.90
N ALA A 198 -16.28 -26.17 0.76
CA ALA A 198 -17.68 -26.02 0.37
C ALA A 198 -18.66 -26.67 1.38
N ARG A 199 -18.33 -27.87 1.90
CA ARG A 199 -19.17 -28.55 2.94
C ARG A 199 -19.18 -27.72 4.23
N LEU A 200 -18.03 -27.22 4.69
CA LEU A 200 -17.96 -26.38 5.88
C LEU A 200 -18.74 -25.07 5.69
N ALA A 201 -18.61 -24.43 4.56
CA ALA A 201 -19.35 -23.21 4.23
C ALA A 201 -20.88 -23.46 4.24
N GLN A 202 -21.34 -24.56 3.64
CA GLN A 202 -22.77 -24.93 3.67
C GLN A 202 -23.29 -25.21 5.09
N ARG A 203 -22.47 -25.89 5.93
CA ARG A 203 -22.81 -26.13 7.32
C ARG A 203 -22.99 -24.83 8.10
N VAL A 204 -22.01 -23.92 8.00
CA VAL A 204 -22.07 -22.60 8.64
C VAL A 204 -23.27 -21.80 8.14
N LYS A 205 -23.48 -21.76 6.82
CA LYS A 205 -24.62 -21.06 6.22
C LYS A 205 -25.96 -21.51 6.75
N ARG A 206 -26.14 -22.84 6.95
CA ARG A 206 -27.39 -23.42 7.51
C ARG A 206 -27.54 -23.15 9.00
N SER A 207 -26.45 -23.34 9.79
CA SER A 207 -26.54 -23.25 11.26
C SER A 207 -26.74 -21.81 11.74
N LEU A 208 -26.14 -20.84 11.05
CA LEU A 208 -26.20 -19.41 11.41
C LEU A 208 -27.19 -18.62 10.54
N LYS A 209 -27.93 -19.26 9.63
CA LYS A 209 -28.85 -18.60 8.69
C LYS A 209 -28.19 -17.45 7.92
N VAL A 210 -26.92 -17.68 7.47
CA VAL A 210 -26.16 -16.66 6.76
C VAL A 210 -26.77 -16.42 5.37
N GLU A 211 -27.13 -15.19 5.10
CA GLU A 211 -27.53 -14.72 3.78
C GLU A 211 -26.33 -14.11 3.07
N THR A 212 -26.24 -14.27 1.76
CA THR A 212 -25.13 -13.71 0.97
C THR A 212 -25.65 -13.01 -0.27
N ARG A 213 -25.08 -11.84 -0.60
CA ARG A 213 -25.36 -11.17 -1.86
C ARG A 213 -24.07 -10.68 -2.54
N ALA A 214 -24.14 -10.44 -3.84
CA ALA A 214 -23.10 -9.76 -4.57
C ALA A 214 -23.11 -8.25 -4.29
N LEU A 215 -22.04 -7.57 -4.66
CA LEU A 215 -21.95 -6.12 -4.65
C LEU A 215 -22.93 -5.52 -5.67
N ASN A 216 -23.61 -4.46 -5.28
CA ASN A 216 -24.48 -3.68 -6.16
C ASN A 216 -23.68 -2.54 -6.82
N PHE A 217 -23.23 -2.77 -8.05
CA PHE A 217 -22.42 -1.78 -8.77
C PHE A 217 -23.14 -0.46 -9.06
N LYS A 218 -24.48 -0.46 -9.07
CA LYS A 218 -25.29 0.76 -9.30
C LYS A 218 -25.17 1.76 -8.14
N ASP A 219 -24.86 1.26 -6.94
CA ASP A 219 -24.68 2.08 -5.73
C ASP A 219 -23.31 1.80 -5.08
N LEU A 220 -22.26 1.84 -5.90
CA LEU A 220 -20.91 1.48 -5.47
C LEU A 220 -20.44 2.26 -4.23
N LYS A 221 -20.82 3.54 -4.11
CA LYS A 221 -20.43 4.35 -2.94
C LYS A 221 -21.05 3.84 -1.64
N ALA A 222 -22.31 3.44 -1.64
CA ALA A 222 -22.94 2.84 -0.46
C ALA A 222 -22.31 1.46 -0.14
N GLU A 223 -22.02 0.66 -1.17
CA GLU A 223 -21.35 -0.62 -1.00
C GLU A 223 -19.93 -0.47 -0.41
N VAL A 224 -19.16 0.52 -0.86
CA VAL A 224 -17.83 0.79 -0.28
C VAL A 224 -17.92 1.28 1.16
N ARG A 225 -18.93 2.09 1.51
CA ARG A 225 -19.16 2.47 2.92
C ARG A 225 -19.45 1.25 3.79
N LEU A 226 -20.25 0.30 3.28
CA LEU A 226 -20.52 -0.96 3.96
C LEU A 226 -19.26 -1.82 4.11
N ILE A 227 -18.40 -1.86 3.08
CA ILE A 227 -17.08 -2.52 3.18
C ILE A 227 -16.24 -1.89 4.28
N ILE A 228 -16.16 -0.56 4.34
CA ILE A 228 -15.40 0.19 5.35
C ILE A 228 -15.95 -0.06 6.76
N GLU A 229 -17.28 -0.09 6.93
CA GLU A 229 -17.90 -0.41 8.22
C GLU A 229 -17.47 -1.81 8.72
N ILE A 230 -17.59 -2.82 7.85
CA ILE A 230 -17.17 -4.19 8.18
C ILE A 230 -15.66 -4.24 8.45
N TYR A 231 -14.85 -3.59 7.61
CA TYR A 231 -13.40 -3.53 7.74
C TYR A 231 -12.99 -2.90 9.07
N ASN A 232 -13.51 -1.72 9.38
CA ASN A 232 -13.19 -1.00 10.61
C ASN A 232 -13.58 -1.82 11.87
N ALA A 233 -14.71 -2.53 11.84
CA ALA A 233 -15.12 -3.37 12.94
C ALA A 233 -14.27 -4.64 13.08
N ALA A 234 -13.98 -5.32 11.96
CA ALA A 234 -13.28 -6.60 11.96
C ALA A 234 -11.79 -6.47 12.27
N TRP A 235 -11.16 -5.36 11.87
CA TRP A 235 -9.71 -5.17 11.93
C TRP A 235 -9.25 -4.27 13.07
N ALA A 236 -10.17 -3.77 13.91
CA ALA A 236 -9.88 -2.84 14.99
C ALA A 236 -8.75 -3.30 15.94
N GLN A 237 -8.52 -4.60 16.08
CA GLN A 237 -7.49 -5.19 16.93
C GLN A 237 -6.21 -5.59 16.16
N ASN A 238 -6.17 -5.36 14.85
CA ASN A 238 -4.99 -5.72 14.06
C ASN A 238 -3.85 -4.75 14.30
N TRP A 239 -2.63 -5.29 14.24
CA TRP A 239 -1.42 -4.48 14.40
C TRP A 239 -1.35 -3.36 13.35
N GLY A 240 -1.11 -2.14 13.82
CA GLY A 240 -0.99 -0.96 12.94
C GLY A 240 -2.29 -0.55 12.26
N PHE A 241 -3.43 -1.07 12.69
CA PHE A 241 -4.72 -0.70 12.14
C PHE A 241 -5.01 0.79 12.35
N LEU A 242 -5.57 1.43 11.34
CA LEU A 242 -6.15 2.75 11.42
C LEU A 242 -7.53 2.71 10.76
N PRO A 243 -8.59 3.19 11.41
CA PRO A 243 -9.90 3.27 10.78
C PRO A 243 -9.87 4.10 9.51
N ILE A 244 -10.47 3.58 8.44
CA ILE A 244 -10.64 4.31 7.18
C ILE A 244 -11.71 5.38 7.39
N ALA A 245 -11.39 6.63 7.07
CA ALA A 245 -12.34 7.73 7.14
C ALA A 245 -13.35 7.67 5.97
N ALA A 246 -14.53 8.22 6.18
CA ALA A 246 -15.61 8.20 5.16
C ALA A 246 -15.19 8.90 3.85
N GLU A 247 -14.38 9.96 3.95
CA GLU A 247 -13.88 10.73 2.81
C GLU A 247 -12.85 9.94 1.98
N GLU A 248 -12.09 9.05 2.62
CA GLU A 248 -11.19 8.12 1.93
C GLU A 248 -11.97 7.06 1.19
N GLY A 249 -13.12 6.64 1.72
CA GLY A 249 -14.03 5.70 1.08
C GLY A 249 -14.52 6.15 -0.29
N ASP A 250 -14.79 7.43 -0.49
CA ASP A 250 -15.17 7.96 -1.80
C ASP A 250 -14.01 7.85 -2.82
N ALA A 251 -12.76 8.08 -2.40
CA ALA A 251 -11.60 7.91 -3.26
C ALA A 251 -11.34 6.42 -3.59
N ILE A 252 -11.51 5.54 -2.61
CA ILE A 252 -11.45 4.09 -2.81
C ILE A 252 -12.51 3.63 -3.82
N ALA A 253 -13.76 4.12 -3.69
CA ALA A 253 -14.83 3.78 -4.63
C ALA A 253 -14.53 4.21 -6.06
N ASP A 254 -13.93 5.38 -6.24
CA ASP A 254 -13.56 5.91 -7.55
C ASP A 254 -12.45 5.04 -8.21
N SER A 255 -11.46 4.59 -7.44
CA SER A 255 -10.40 3.68 -7.92
C SER A 255 -10.93 2.27 -8.21
N LEU A 256 -11.73 1.71 -7.29
CA LEU A 256 -12.30 0.37 -7.43
C LEU A 256 -13.22 0.25 -8.64
N ARG A 257 -13.91 1.32 -9.04
CA ARG A 257 -14.81 1.32 -10.20
C ARG A 257 -14.15 0.84 -11.48
N LEU A 258 -12.84 1.00 -11.61
CA LEU A 258 -12.08 0.66 -12.82
C LEU A 258 -11.67 -0.81 -12.88
N VAL A 259 -11.58 -1.48 -11.72
CA VAL A 259 -10.97 -2.82 -11.63
C VAL A 259 -11.89 -3.86 -10.98
N ILE A 260 -12.97 -3.42 -10.29
CA ILE A 260 -13.84 -4.34 -9.56
C ILE A 260 -14.77 -5.12 -10.48
N ASP A 261 -14.83 -6.43 -10.29
CA ASP A 261 -15.91 -7.27 -10.80
C ASP A 261 -16.95 -7.49 -9.69
N PRO A 262 -18.20 -6.97 -9.85
CA PRO A 262 -19.24 -7.13 -8.81
C PRO A 262 -19.56 -8.57 -8.47
N GLY A 263 -19.35 -9.50 -9.40
CA GLY A 263 -19.54 -10.93 -9.20
C GLY A 263 -18.51 -11.56 -8.26
N LEU A 264 -17.35 -10.92 -8.11
CA LEU A 264 -16.25 -11.38 -7.26
C LEU A 264 -16.24 -10.73 -5.87
N VAL A 265 -17.20 -9.85 -5.57
CA VAL A 265 -17.38 -9.28 -4.22
C VAL A 265 -18.67 -9.81 -3.61
N ARG A 266 -18.55 -10.37 -2.41
CA ARG A 266 -19.66 -10.98 -1.68
C ARG A 266 -19.75 -10.43 -0.27
N PHE A 267 -20.95 -10.05 0.13
CA PHE A 267 -21.30 -9.73 1.51
C PHE A 267 -22.04 -10.91 2.16
N ALA A 268 -21.84 -11.05 3.46
CA ALA A 268 -22.58 -11.97 4.30
C ALA A 268 -23.35 -11.21 5.39
N PHE A 269 -24.57 -11.69 5.68
CA PHE A 269 -25.48 -11.09 6.65
C PHE A 269 -26.03 -12.17 7.58
N ILE A 270 -26.30 -11.79 8.84
CA ILE A 270 -27.11 -12.55 9.79
C ILE A 270 -28.17 -11.58 10.33
N ASP A 271 -29.43 -12.00 10.24
CA ASP A 271 -30.59 -11.18 10.68
C ASP A 271 -30.55 -9.75 10.12
N GLY A 272 -30.18 -9.61 8.84
CA GLY A 272 -30.08 -8.33 8.15
C GLY A 272 -28.84 -7.48 8.50
N LYS A 273 -27.99 -7.92 9.46
CA LYS A 273 -26.76 -7.21 9.82
C LYS A 273 -25.60 -7.70 8.99
N PRO A 274 -24.78 -6.81 8.42
CA PRO A 274 -23.59 -7.18 7.70
C PRO A 274 -22.53 -7.73 8.68
N ILE A 275 -21.97 -8.90 8.38
CA ILE A 275 -21.01 -9.57 9.27
C ILE A 275 -19.68 -9.85 8.60
N ALA A 276 -19.64 -9.90 7.27
CA ALA A 276 -18.41 -10.15 6.54
C ALA A 276 -18.51 -9.65 5.10
N VAL A 277 -17.37 -9.35 4.54
CA VAL A 277 -17.18 -9.09 3.12
C VAL A 277 -15.98 -9.89 2.62
N MET A 278 -16.08 -10.39 1.40
CA MET A 278 -14.97 -10.97 0.64
C MET A 278 -14.91 -10.28 -0.70
N GLY A 279 -13.75 -9.72 -1.04
CA GLY A 279 -13.47 -9.13 -2.34
C GLY A 279 -12.33 -9.87 -3.03
N VAL A 280 -12.51 -10.15 -4.31
CA VAL A 280 -11.45 -10.63 -5.20
C VAL A 280 -11.30 -9.61 -6.31
N ILE A 281 -10.10 -9.12 -6.49
CA ILE A 281 -9.76 -8.17 -7.56
C ILE A 281 -9.04 -8.98 -8.65
N PRO A 282 -9.49 -8.94 -9.91
CA PRO A 282 -8.76 -9.53 -11.00
C PRO A 282 -7.36 -8.91 -11.11
N ASP A 283 -6.35 -9.73 -11.39
CA ASP A 283 -5.02 -9.20 -11.68
C ASP A 283 -5.03 -8.56 -13.07
N PRO A 284 -4.74 -7.25 -13.19
CA PRO A 284 -4.74 -6.56 -14.46
C PRO A 284 -3.48 -6.82 -15.32
N ASN A 285 -2.50 -7.61 -14.83
CA ASN A 285 -1.21 -7.85 -15.50
C ASN A 285 -1.19 -9.12 -16.31
#